data_61b2b70e35e0ffd063ffa06780376ed8
#
_entry.id   61b2b70e35e0ffd063ffa06780376ed8
#
_cell.length_a   1.000
_cell.length_b   1.000
_cell.length_c   1.000
_cell.angle_alpha   90.00
_cell.angle_beta   90.00
_cell.angle_gamma   90.00
#
_symmetry.space_group_name_H-M   'P 1'
#
loop_
_entity.id
_entity.type
_entity.pdbx_description
1 polymer ?
#
loop_
_entity_poly.entity_id
_entity_poly.type
_entity_poly.pdbx_seq_one_letter_code
_entity_poly.pdbx_strand_id
1 'polypeptide(L)'
;QVPGCQLNTVEKIQVAKQLEALGVDVIEAGFPISSPGDFNSVVEISKAVTWPTICALTRAIERDIDVAAQALRFAKRKRIHTGIGTSDAHIRYKFNSSREEIIERAVAAVRYARRYTDDVEFYAEDAGRTDNEYLARVVEAVIYAGATVVNIPDTTGYCLPTEYGEKIKYLMEHVDNIDRAI
;
A
#
# COMPACT_ATOMS: atom_id res chain seq x y z
N GLN A 1 -11.36 -3.11 -9.76
CA GLN A 1 -12.70 -3.71 -9.73
C GLN A 1 -13.30 -3.66 -11.12
N VAL A 2 -13.32 -4.77 -11.80
CA VAL A 2 -13.85 -4.91 -13.16
C VAL A 2 -15.31 -5.32 -13.07
N PRO A 3 -16.21 -4.77 -13.89
CA PRO A 3 -17.61 -5.24 -13.96
C PRO A 3 -17.67 -6.76 -14.15
N GLY A 4 -18.50 -7.43 -13.35
CA GLY A 4 -18.63 -8.89 -13.35
C GLY A 4 -17.66 -9.67 -12.47
N CYS A 5 -16.62 -9.04 -11.92
CA CYS A 5 -15.69 -9.65 -10.95
C CYS A 5 -16.18 -9.44 -9.51
N GLN A 6 -17.29 -10.07 -9.14
CA GLN A 6 -17.84 -10.00 -7.80
C GLN A 6 -17.62 -11.35 -7.10
N LEU A 7 -16.43 -11.49 -6.48
CA LEU A 7 -16.12 -12.70 -5.72
C LEU A 7 -16.72 -12.62 -4.32
N ASN A 8 -17.40 -13.68 -3.92
CA ASN A 8 -17.81 -13.87 -2.54
C ASN A 8 -16.63 -14.36 -1.66
N THR A 9 -16.80 -14.40 -0.36
CA THR A 9 -15.73 -14.78 0.58
C THR A 9 -15.18 -16.19 0.31
N VAL A 10 -16.03 -17.15 -0.05
CA VAL A 10 -15.60 -18.53 -0.32
C VAL A 10 -14.69 -18.58 -1.57
N GLU A 11 -15.08 -17.88 -2.63
CA GLU A 11 -14.30 -17.76 -3.86
C GLU A 11 -12.98 -17.05 -3.61
N LYS A 12 -12.96 -15.97 -2.83
CA LYS A 12 -11.73 -15.27 -2.44
C LYS A 12 -10.77 -16.19 -1.68
N ILE A 13 -11.27 -17.04 -0.78
CA ILE A 13 -10.45 -18.04 -0.07
C ILE A 13 -9.88 -19.09 -1.05
N GLN A 14 -10.66 -19.55 -2.03
CA GLN A 14 -10.17 -20.49 -3.03
C GLN A 14 -9.05 -19.87 -3.87
N VAL A 15 -9.22 -18.62 -4.32
CA VAL A 15 -8.17 -17.89 -5.04
C VAL A 15 -6.92 -17.74 -4.17
N ALA A 16 -7.06 -17.35 -2.90
CA ALA A 16 -5.93 -17.20 -1.99
C ALA A 16 -5.14 -18.50 -1.80
N LYS A 17 -5.83 -19.65 -1.69
CA LYS A 17 -5.19 -20.97 -1.62
C LYS A 17 -4.47 -21.35 -2.90
N GLN A 18 -5.02 -20.99 -4.07
CA GLN A 18 -4.34 -21.22 -5.35
C GLN A 18 -3.09 -20.34 -5.50
N LEU A 19 -3.15 -19.09 -5.05
CA LEU A 19 -2.00 -18.20 -5.01
C LEU A 19 -0.92 -18.73 -4.05
N GLU A 20 -1.30 -19.22 -2.88
CA GLU A 20 -0.36 -19.91 -1.98
C GLU A 20 0.29 -21.13 -2.63
N ALA A 21 -0.49 -21.97 -3.31
CA ALA A 21 0.02 -23.14 -4.03
C ALA A 21 0.93 -22.75 -5.22
N LEU A 22 0.70 -21.60 -5.84
CA LEU A 22 1.56 -21.02 -6.88
C LEU A 22 2.88 -20.49 -6.30
N GLY A 23 2.97 -20.25 -4.99
CA GLY A 23 4.17 -19.80 -4.30
C GLY A 23 4.37 -18.29 -4.33
N VAL A 24 3.29 -17.49 -4.40
CA VAL A 24 3.41 -16.02 -4.31
C VAL A 24 3.87 -15.60 -2.90
N ASP A 25 4.68 -14.55 -2.84
CA ASP A 25 5.22 -14.04 -1.56
C ASP A 25 4.20 -13.23 -0.76
N VAL A 26 3.34 -12.47 -1.44
CA VAL A 26 2.36 -11.57 -0.83
C VAL A 26 1.00 -11.71 -1.50
N ILE A 27 -0.06 -11.74 -0.70
CA ILE A 27 -1.45 -11.67 -1.15
C ILE A 27 -2.09 -10.42 -0.57
N GLU A 28 -2.41 -9.43 -1.41
CA GLU A 28 -3.26 -8.32 -0.99
C GLU A 28 -4.71 -8.79 -0.95
N ALA A 29 -5.23 -8.97 0.25
CA ALA A 29 -6.50 -9.65 0.49
C ALA A 29 -7.72 -8.74 0.38
N GLY A 30 -7.53 -7.43 0.45
CA GLY A 30 -8.61 -6.45 0.27
C GLY A 30 -8.44 -5.16 1.05
N PHE A 31 -9.55 -4.40 1.12
CA PHE A 31 -9.65 -3.11 1.81
C PHE A 31 -10.68 -3.23 2.96
N PRO A 32 -10.24 -3.64 4.16
CA PRO A 32 -11.14 -4.05 5.25
C PRO A 32 -12.16 -3.00 5.71
N ILE A 33 -11.82 -1.70 5.63
CA ILE A 33 -12.73 -0.63 6.04
C ILE A 33 -13.88 -0.39 5.06
N SER A 34 -13.80 -0.91 3.83
CA SER A 34 -14.76 -0.62 2.77
C SER A 34 -16.14 -1.21 3.05
N SER A 35 -16.18 -2.40 3.64
CA SER A 35 -17.45 -3.07 4.03
C SER A 35 -17.21 -4.19 5.06
N PRO A 36 -18.27 -4.61 5.81
CA PRO A 36 -18.19 -5.79 6.66
C PRO A 36 -17.80 -7.07 5.90
N GLY A 37 -18.23 -7.20 4.64
CA GLY A 37 -17.89 -8.33 3.78
C GLY A 37 -16.41 -8.37 3.43
N ASP A 38 -15.80 -7.23 3.11
CA ASP A 38 -14.36 -7.13 2.85
C ASP A 38 -13.54 -7.38 4.12
N PHE A 39 -13.97 -6.84 5.25
CA PHE A 39 -13.34 -7.15 6.54
C PHE A 39 -13.34 -8.66 6.81
N ASN A 40 -14.50 -9.32 6.69
CA ASN A 40 -14.61 -10.76 6.91
C ASN A 40 -13.79 -11.57 5.91
N SER A 41 -13.73 -11.15 4.66
CA SER A 41 -12.90 -11.81 3.64
C SER A 41 -11.42 -11.78 4.00
N VAL A 42 -10.89 -10.65 4.46
CA VAL A 42 -9.49 -10.55 4.91
C VAL A 42 -9.24 -11.42 6.14
N VAL A 43 -10.17 -11.44 7.11
CA VAL A 43 -10.09 -12.32 8.29
C VAL A 43 -10.02 -13.79 7.89
N GLU A 44 -10.91 -14.25 7.00
CA GLU A 44 -10.97 -15.66 6.61
C GLU A 44 -9.78 -16.07 5.73
N ILE A 45 -9.30 -15.22 4.83
CA ILE A 45 -8.05 -15.44 4.09
C ILE A 45 -6.87 -15.55 5.07
N SER A 46 -6.79 -14.67 6.06
CA SER A 46 -5.72 -14.68 7.08
C SER A 46 -5.67 -15.98 7.89
N LYS A 47 -6.80 -16.68 8.01
CA LYS A 47 -6.88 -18.00 8.66
C LYS A 47 -6.56 -19.15 7.70
N ALA A 48 -6.87 -18.99 6.42
CA ALA A 48 -6.90 -20.08 5.44
C ALA A 48 -5.54 -20.36 4.80
N VAL A 49 -4.62 -19.37 4.76
CA VAL A 49 -3.29 -19.47 4.15
C VAL A 49 -2.20 -19.21 5.18
N THR A 50 -1.02 -19.78 4.97
CA THR A 50 0.04 -19.79 5.98
C THR A 50 1.40 -19.32 5.48
N TRP A 51 1.68 -19.52 4.21
CA TRP A 51 2.98 -19.20 3.61
C TRP A 51 3.10 -17.73 3.20
N PRO A 52 2.19 -17.15 2.39
CA PRO A 52 2.34 -15.78 1.92
C PRO A 52 2.13 -14.77 3.05
N THR A 53 2.71 -13.61 2.89
CA THR A 53 2.37 -12.44 3.70
C THR A 53 1.00 -11.95 3.28
N ILE A 54 0.06 -11.81 4.22
CA ILE A 54 -1.25 -11.25 3.93
C ILE A 54 -1.20 -9.75 4.11
N CYS A 55 -1.53 -9.06 3.03
CA CYS A 55 -1.52 -7.61 2.94
C CYS A 55 -2.96 -7.06 2.94
N ALA A 56 -3.17 -5.93 3.60
CA ALA A 56 -4.45 -5.22 3.58
C ALA A 56 -4.24 -3.73 3.28
N LEU A 57 -5.02 -3.23 2.32
CA LEU A 57 -5.00 -1.83 1.90
C LEU A 57 -5.64 -0.93 2.95
N THR A 58 -5.05 0.23 3.15
CA THR A 58 -5.57 1.32 3.98
C THR A 58 -5.28 2.67 3.33
N ARG A 59 -6.11 3.66 3.58
CA ARG A 59 -5.70 5.05 3.38
C ARG A 59 -4.80 5.48 4.54
N ALA A 60 -4.10 6.61 4.39
CA ALA A 60 -3.30 7.23 5.45
C ALA A 60 -4.21 7.84 6.56
N ILE A 61 -5.03 7.00 7.18
CA ILE A 61 -6.03 7.33 8.21
C ILE A 61 -5.95 6.27 9.30
N GLU A 62 -5.79 6.68 10.56
CA GLU A 62 -5.62 5.76 11.69
C GLU A 62 -6.73 4.72 11.79
N ARG A 63 -8.00 5.12 11.61
CA ARG A 63 -9.13 4.20 11.65
C ARG A 63 -9.03 3.08 10.60
N ASP A 64 -8.58 3.38 9.39
CA ASP A 64 -8.40 2.39 8.33
C ASP A 64 -7.32 1.38 8.76
N ILE A 65 -6.22 1.88 9.32
CA ILE A 65 -5.08 1.09 9.81
C ILE A 65 -5.52 0.19 10.97
N ASP A 66 -6.31 0.70 11.93
CA ASP A 66 -6.86 -0.09 13.04
C ASP A 66 -7.71 -1.26 12.54
N VAL A 67 -8.61 -0.98 11.58
CA VAL A 67 -9.49 -2.01 11.01
C VAL A 67 -8.70 -3.05 10.23
N ALA A 68 -7.68 -2.65 9.47
CA ALA A 68 -6.79 -3.57 8.77
C ALA A 68 -5.98 -4.43 9.75
N ALA A 69 -5.42 -3.85 10.80
CA ALA A 69 -4.70 -4.58 11.84
C ALA A 69 -5.59 -5.64 12.53
N GLN A 70 -6.86 -5.29 12.79
CA GLN A 70 -7.84 -6.24 13.35
C GLN A 70 -8.16 -7.37 12.38
N ALA A 71 -8.35 -7.07 11.10
CA ALA A 71 -8.63 -8.09 10.09
C ALA A 71 -7.44 -9.05 9.89
N LEU A 72 -6.22 -8.55 9.96
CA LEU A 72 -4.98 -9.29 9.79
C LEU A 72 -4.51 -10.05 11.05
N ARG A 73 -5.24 -9.99 12.16
CA ARG A 73 -4.80 -10.56 13.45
C ARG A 73 -4.49 -12.06 13.43
N PHE A 74 -5.07 -12.80 12.50
CA PHE A 74 -4.85 -14.24 12.36
C PHE A 74 -3.76 -14.59 11.33
N ALA A 75 -3.28 -13.62 10.54
CA ALA A 75 -2.23 -13.86 9.58
C ALA A 75 -0.91 -14.17 10.29
N LYS A 76 -0.20 -15.22 9.85
CA LYS A 76 1.13 -15.57 10.38
C LYS A 76 2.18 -14.53 10.00
N ARG A 77 2.10 -14.03 8.78
CA ARG A 77 2.85 -12.89 8.25
C ARG A 77 1.87 -11.87 7.74
N LYS A 78 2.00 -10.65 8.19
CA LYS A 78 1.04 -9.58 7.87
C LYS A 78 1.75 -8.32 7.44
N ARG A 79 1.20 -7.64 6.45
CA ARG A 79 1.62 -6.34 5.96
C ARG A 79 0.45 -5.37 5.97
N ILE A 80 0.67 -4.16 6.45
CA ILE A 80 -0.27 -3.05 6.29
C ILE A 80 0.21 -2.20 5.12
N HIS A 81 -0.64 -2.06 4.11
CA HIS A 81 -0.39 -1.28 2.92
C HIS A 81 -1.15 0.05 3.04
N THR A 82 -0.44 1.11 3.42
CA THR A 82 -1.02 2.45 3.63
C THR A 82 -0.46 3.45 2.63
N GLY A 83 -1.20 4.49 2.32
CA GLY A 83 -0.69 5.50 1.42
C GLY A 83 -1.62 6.69 1.18
N ILE A 84 -1.14 7.62 0.39
CA ILE A 84 -1.82 8.87 0.08
C ILE A 84 -1.42 9.36 -1.32
N GLY A 85 -2.32 10.10 -1.98
CA GLY A 85 -2.04 10.70 -3.29
C GLY A 85 -0.97 11.78 -3.22
N THR A 86 0.03 11.67 -4.10
CA THR A 86 1.20 12.56 -4.11
C THR A 86 1.25 13.52 -5.31
N SER A 87 0.43 13.32 -6.35
CA SER A 87 0.38 14.25 -7.47
C SER A 87 -0.20 15.61 -7.08
N ASP A 88 0.24 16.67 -7.73
CA ASP A 88 -0.28 18.02 -7.51
C ASP A 88 -1.81 18.08 -7.75
N ALA A 89 -2.33 17.25 -8.66
CA ALA A 89 -3.76 17.11 -8.86
C ALA A 89 -4.46 16.57 -7.60
N HIS A 90 -3.92 15.53 -6.98
CA HIS A 90 -4.48 15.01 -5.73
C HIS A 90 -4.30 15.97 -4.57
N ILE A 91 -3.14 16.58 -4.42
CA ILE A 91 -2.85 17.55 -3.36
C ILE A 91 -3.85 18.69 -3.41
N ARG A 92 -4.03 19.28 -4.59
CA ARG A 92 -4.90 20.45 -4.79
C ARG A 92 -6.38 20.12 -4.72
N TYR A 93 -6.84 19.09 -5.47
CA TYR A 93 -8.26 18.89 -5.71
C TYR A 93 -8.90 17.78 -4.87
N LYS A 94 -8.10 16.80 -4.37
CA LYS A 94 -8.60 15.73 -3.52
C LYS A 94 -8.44 16.06 -2.04
N PHE A 95 -7.32 16.68 -1.68
CA PHE A 95 -6.99 16.94 -0.28
C PHE A 95 -7.09 18.41 0.13
N ASN A 96 -7.08 19.35 -0.82
CA ASN A 96 -7.00 20.79 -0.55
C ASN A 96 -5.89 21.09 0.48
N SER A 97 -4.68 20.66 0.19
CA SER A 97 -3.55 20.59 1.11
C SER A 97 -2.27 21.11 0.43
N SER A 98 -1.15 21.06 1.13
CA SER A 98 0.19 21.36 0.62
C SER A 98 1.02 20.08 0.47
N ARG A 99 2.12 20.17 -0.28
CA ARG A 99 3.09 19.07 -0.43
C ARG A 99 3.68 18.65 0.92
N GLU A 100 3.96 19.61 1.79
CA GLU A 100 4.50 19.40 3.14
C GLU A 100 3.52 18.67 4.03
N GLU A 101 2.27 19.10 4.08
CA GLU A 101 1.22 18.43 4.85
C GLU A 101 0.97 16.98 4.38
N ILE A 102 1.11 16.71 3.08
CA ILE A 102 0.98 15.34 2.56
C ILE A 102 2.15 14.47 3.05
N ILE A 103 3.39 14.98 3.10
CA ILE A 103 4.52 14.27 3.69
C ILE A 103 4.27 13.98 5.18
N GLU A 104 3.81 14.97 5.94
CA GLU A 104 3.51 14.79 7.37
C GLU A 104 2.45 13.70 7.60
N ARG A 105 1.38 13.71 6.81
CA ARG A 105 0.32 12.69 6.86
C ARG A 105 0.84 11.30 6.47
N ALA A 106 1.68 11.21 5.44
CA ALA A 106 2.32 9.96 5.02
C ALA A 106 3.19 9.38 6.15
N VAL A 107 4.07 10.19 6.73
CA VAL A 107 4.94 9.82 7.84
C VAL A 107 4.13 9.38 9.07
N ALA A 108 3.09 10.14 9.42
CA ALA A 108 2.22 9.80 10.55
C ALA A 108 1.54 8.44 10.35
N ALA A 109 1.01 8.18 9.15
CA ALA A 109 0.35 6.92 8.83
C ALA A 109 1.32 5.71 8.90
N VAL A 110 2.53 5.83 8.35
CA VAL A 110 3.55 4.78 8.44
C VAL A 110 3.93 4.52 9.90
N ARG A 111 4.21 5.55 10.68
CA ARG A 111 4.52 5.41 12.11
C ARG A 111 3.38 4.77 12.88
N TYR A 112 2.14 5.10 12.53
CA TYR A 112 0.97 4.50 13.17
C TYR A 112 0.83 3.03 12.81
N ALA A 113 0.99 2.66 11.54
CA ALA A 113 0.95 1.27 11.08
C ALA A 113 2.05 0.40 11.72
N ARG A 114 3.24 0.98 11.94
CA ARG A 114 4.37 0.33 12.65
C ARG A 114 4.04 -0.13 14.07
N ARG A 115 2.98 0.38 14.67
CA ARG A 115 2.51 -0.08 16.00
C ARG A 115 1.91 -1.49 15.96
N TYR A 116 1.51 -1.97 14.78
CA TYR A 116 0.82 -3.24 14.57
C TYR A 116 1.65 -4.31 13.87
N THR A 117 2.62 -3.91 13.07
CA THR A 117 3.50 -4.82 12.32
C THR A 117 4.81 -4.14 11.96
N ASP A 118 5.87 -4.96 11.82
CA ASP A 118 7.16 -4.50 11.32
C ASP A 118 7.22 -4.46 9.78
N ASP A 119 6.25 -5.00 9.09
CA ASP A 119 6.16 -4.98 7.63
C ASP A 119 5.06 -3.97 7.21
N VAL A 120 5.49 -2.78 6.76
CA VAL A 120 4.62 -1.70 6.32
C VAL A 120 4.99 -1.31 4.90
N GLU A 121 4.03 -1.42 3.99
CA GLU A 121 4.13 -0.94 2.63
C GLU A 121 3.48 0.45 2.51
N PHE A 122 4.19 1.38 1.88
CA PHE A 122 3.63 2.70 1.57
C PHE A 122 3.46 2.87 0.07
N TYR A 123 2.25 3.24 -0.37
CA TYR A 123 2.00 3.62 -1.76
C TYR A 123 1.88 5.14 -1.92
N ALA A 124 2.63 5.67 -2.90
CA ALA A 124 2.48 7.04 -3.37
C ALA A 124 1.44 7.08 -4.49
N GLU A 125 0.13 7.16 -4.14
CA GLU A 125 -0.94 7.13 -5.14
C GLU A 125 -0.71 8.23 -6.20
N ASP A 126 -0.84 7.85 -7.48
CA ASP A 126 -0.62 8.71 -8.62
C ASP A 126 0.84 9.18 -8.79
N ALA A 127 1.78 8.31 -8.39
CA ALA A 127 3.21 8.59 -8.52
C ALA A 127 3.65 8.80 -9.97
N GLY A 128 3.02 8.15 -10.93
CA GLY A 128 3.27 8.35 -12.36
C GLY A 128 3.22 9.83 -12.77
N ARG A 129 2.32 10.61 -12.19
CA ARG A 129 2.15 12.05 -12.46
C ARG A 129 2.77 12.95 -11.39
N THR A 130 3.43 12.39 -10.40
CA THR A 130 4.09 13.15 -9.33
C THR A 130 5.46 13.64 -9.81
N ASP A 131 5.80 14.88 -9.46
CA ASP A 131 7.13 15.44 -9.67
C ASP A 131 8.22 14.59 -9.01
N ASN A 132 9.34 14.34 -9.70
CA ASN A 132 10.35 13.39 -9.26
C ASN A 132 11.04 13.83 -7.96
N GLU A 133 11.39 15.11 -7.84
CA GLU A 133 12.08 15.65 -6.66
C GLU A 133 11.17 15.55 -5.43
N TYR A 134 9.92 15.94 -5.60
CA TYR A 134 8.93 15.82 -4.53
C TYR A 134 8.65 14.35 -4.15
N LEU A 135 8.53 13.46 -5.14
CA LEU A 135 8.33 12.03 -4.89
C LEU A 135 9.51 11.42 -4.12
N ALA A 136 10.75 11.80 -4.46
CA ALA A 136 11.94 11.36 -3.73
C ALA A 136 11.88 11.79 -2.25
N ARG A 137 11.49 13.03 -1.96
CA ARG A 137 11.29 13.51 -0.59
C ARG A 137 10.22 12.72 0.17
N VAL A 138 9.11 12.38 -0.48
CA VAL A 138 8.05 11.55 0.12
C VAL A 138 8.59 10.16 0.45
N VAL A 139 9.25 9.51 -0.52
CA VAL A 139 9.81 8.15 -0.38
C VAL A 139 10.83 8.12 0.75
N GLU A 140 11.78 9.04 0.76
CA GLU A 140 12.79 9.14 1.82
C GLU A 140 12.15 9.30 3.21
N ALA A 141 11.17 10.19 3.33
CA ALA A 141 10.49 10.46 4.60
C ALA A 141 9.72 9.24 5.13
N VAL A 142 9.03 8.49 4.27
CA VAL A 142 8.27 7.29 4.70
C VAL A 142 9.17 6.12 5.02
N ILE A 143 10.30 5.93 4.32
CA ILE A 143 11.32 4.94 4.67
C ILE A 143 11.92 5.30 6.05
N TYR A 144 12.22 6.57 6.28
CA TYR A 144 12.69 7.05 7.59
C TYR A 144 11.67 6.82 8.71
N ALA A 145 10.37 6.89 8.38
CA ALA A 145 9.27 6.60 9.30
C ALA A 145 9.10 5.10 9.59
N GLY A 146 9.72 4.22 8.79
CA GLY A 146 9.73 2.77 8.97
C GLY A 146 8.97 1.98 7.91
N ALA A 147 8.66 2.54 6.76
CA ALA A 147 8.18 1.75 5.62
C ALA A 147 9.29 0.77 5.17
N THR A 148 8.91 -0.49 4.97
CA THR A 148 9.80 -1.57 4.52
C THR A 148 9.65 -1.87 3.04
N VAL A 149 8.55 -1.43 2.45
CA VAL A 149 8.27 -1.52 1.01
C VAL A 149 7.70 -0.19 0.54
N VAL A 150 8.11 0.26 -0.64
CA VAL A 150 7.57 1.46 -1.30
C VAL A 150 6.96 1.08 -2.64
N ASN A 151 5.69 1.36 -2.78
CA ASN A 151 4.94 1.14 -4.01
C ASN A 151 4.81 2.46 -4.78
N ILE A 152 5.30 2.48 -6.01
CA ILE A 152 5.33 3.64 -6.90
C ILE A 152 4.35 3.41 -8.06
N PRO A 153 3.04 3.57 -7.88
CA PRO A 153 2.08 3.18 -8.89
C PRO A 153 1.93 4.22 -10.01
N ASP A 154 1.89 3.77 -11.24
CA ASP A 154 1.30 4.53 -12.35
C ASP A 154 -0.22 4.32 -12.34
N THR A 155 -0.89 4.94 -11.38
CA THR A 155 -2.30 4.71 -11.04
C THR A 155 -3.24 4.90 -12.23
N THR A 156 -2.93 5.83 -13.11
CA THR A 156 -3.76 6.18 -14.26
C THR A 156 -3.28 5.53 -15.56
N GLY A 157 -2.16 4.79 -15.54
CA GLY A 157 -1.56 4.22 -16.74
C GLY A 157 -1.09 5.31 -17.72
N TYR A 158 -0.57 6.41 -17.20
CA TYR A 158 -0.23 7.60 -17.97
C TYR A 158 1.21 7.58 -18.51
N CYS A 159 2.11 6.90 -17.81
CA CYS A 159 3.52 6.88 -18.15
C CYS A 159 3.81 5.95 -19.34
N LEU A 160 4.69 6.39 -20.24
CA LEU A 160 5.34 5.47 -21.18
C LEU A 160 6.38 4.62 -20.42
N PRO A 161 6.72 3.42 -20.92
CA PRO A 161 7.67 2.53 -20.22
C PRO A 161 9.03 3.19 -19.90
N THR A 162 9.55 3.99 -20.83
CA THR A 162 10.82 4.74 -20.64
C THR A 162 10.70 5.82 -19.58
N GLU A 163 9.61 6.58 -19.58
CA GLU A 163 9.37 7.65 -18.59
C GLU A 163 9.23 7.06 -17.17
N TYR A 164 8.52 5.94 -17.06
CA TYR A 164 8.39 5.27 -15.78
C TYR A 164 9.73 4.67 -15.31
N GLY A 165 10.49 4.06 -16.22
CA GLY A 165 11.83 3.55 -15.92
C GLY A 165 12.79 4.65 -15.44
N GLU A 166 12.76 5.83 -16.08
CA GLU A 166 13.54 7.00 -15.66
C GLU A 166 13.11 7.52 -14.28
N LYS A 167 11.82 7.50 -13.97
CA LYS A 167 11.31 7.86 -12.64
C LYS A 167 11.86 6.92 -11.55
N ILE A 168 11.81 5.61 -11.77
CA ILE A 168 12.37 4.63 -10.82
C ILE A 168 13.88 4.84 -10.68
N LYS A 169 14.60 5.03 -11.79
CA LYS A 169 16.04 5.33 -11.76
C LYS A 169 16.32 6.59 -10.93
N TYR A 170 15.54 7.66 -11.15
CA TYR A 170 15.67 8.89 -10.37
C TYR A 170 15.56 8.65 -8.86
N LEU A 171 14.54 7.87 -8.43
CA LEU A 171 14.37 7.54 -7.00
C LEU A 171 15.56 6.74 -6.46
N MET A 172 16.06 5.77 -7.22
CA MET A 172 17.24 4.98 -6.84
C MET A 172 18.51 5.83 -6.68
N GLU A 173 18.63 6.93 -7.42
CA GLU A 173 19.81 7.82 -7.41
C GLU A 173 19.70 8.97 -6.39
N HIS A 174 18.48 9.35 -5.96
CA HIS A 174 18.23 10.57 -5.17
C HIS A 174 17.54 10.36 -3.82
N VAL A 175 17.24 9.12 -3.46
CA VAL A 175 16.70 8.79 -2.13
C VAL A 175 17.81 8.16 -1.30
N ASP A 176 18.33 8.90 -0.32
CA ASP A 176 19.53 8.51 0.43
C ASP A 176 19.38 7.19 1.21
N ASN A 177 18.18 6.83 1.61
CA ASN A 177 17.90 5.62 2.39
C ASN A 177 17.15 4.54 1.60
N ILE A 178 17.24 4.56 0.27
CA ILE A 178 16.47 3.66 -0.62
C ILE A 178 16.80 2.18 -0.38
N ASP A 179 18.00 1.87 0.07
CA ASP A 179 18.49 0.53 0.40
C ASP A 179 17.80 -0.11 1.62
N ARG A 180 17.03 0.66 2.37
CA ARG A 180 16.29 0.19 3.57
C ARG A 180 14.88 -0.32 3.26
N ALA A 181 14.42 -0.18 2.03
CA ALA A 181 13.12 -0.65 1.57
C ALA A 181 13.23 -1.40 0.23
N ILE A 182 12.20 -2.19 -0.05
CA ILE A 182 12.04 -2.88 -1.34
C ILE A 182 11.16 -2.01 -2.24
#